data_32d4202f482c82259bf298224653058a
#
_entry.id   32d4202f482c82259bf298224653058a
#
_cell.length_a   1.000
_cell.length_b   1.000
_cell.length_c   1.000
_cell.angle_alpha   90.00
_cell.angle_beta   90.00
_cell.angle_gamma   90.00
#
_symmetry.space_group_name_H-M   'P 1'
#
loop_
_entity.id
_entity.type
_entity.pdbx_description
1 polymer ?
#
loop_
_entity_poly.entity_id
_entity_poly.type
_entity_poly.pdbx_seq_one_letter_code
_entity_poly.pdbx_strand_id
1 'polypeptide(L)'
;MNSAEQLSFLIRSLAGNLGKVVAHQEGEAALAHVETARRLARDFRKNGEPARLEELAQLAAGLSVAELAVLIKAFTHYFGMANLADKLHAHSQSDPGVLRQSLQSLKARGVSASDLRVFFGDLLIMPVFTAHPTESKRRTTHEILHRLTTEAAEMLEDDVDPEAQELRRLRLLEELVLLWQSDEVRRDRPTVLTEARRNLFYFEESLGEAVPALYRAWQRDLKAV
;
A
#
# COMPACT_ATOMS: atom_id res chain seq x y z
N MET A 1 -10.28 -2.53 17.74
CA MET A 1 -8.87 -2.04 17.86
C MET A 1 -8.83 -0.52 17.67
N ASN A 2 -7.93 0.21 18.36
CA ASN A 2 -7.71 1.62 18.03
C ASN A 2 -6.91 1.77 16.71
N SER A 3 -6.90 3.00 16.16
CA SER A 3 -6.26 3.29 14.86
C SER A 3 -4.79 2.85 14.77
N ALA A 4 -3.97 3.11 15.80
CA ALA A 4 -2.56 2.72 15.83
C ALA A 4 -2.37 1.20 15.99
N GLU A 5 -3.28 0.54 16.69
CA GLU A 5 -3.28 -0.93 16.84
C GLU A 5 -3.61 -1.62 15.51
N GLN A 6 -4.54 -1.08 14.72
CA GLN A 6 -4.89 -1.59 13.38
C GLN A 6 -3.70 -1.54 12.43
N LEU A 7 -3.02 -0.39 12.34
CA LEU A 7 -1.81 -0.25 11.51
C LEU A 7 -0.71 -1.23 11.96
N SER A 8 -0.47 -1.30 13.26
CA SER A 8 0.53 -2.21 13.84
C SER A 8 0.19 -3.68 13.60
N PHE A 9 -1.09 -4.05 13.61
CA PHE A 9 -1.56 -5.39 13.28
C PHE A 9 -1.32 -5.71 11.80
N LEU A 10 -1.71 -4.84 10.89
CA LEU A 10 -1.50 -5.01 9.45
C LEU A 10 -0.02 -5.20 9.11
N ILE A 11 0.85 -4.30 9.61
CA ILE A 11 2.29 -4.39 9.34
C ILE A 11 2.85 -5.70 9.86
N ARG A 12 2.50 -6.12 11.08
CA ARG A 12 2.99 -7.39 11.65
C ARG A 12 2.49 -8.60 10.89
N SER A 13 1.21 -8.60 10.49
CA SER A 13 0.61 -9.70 9.74
C SER A 13 1.25 -9.85 8.36
N LEU A 14 1.35 -8.76 7.58
CA LEU A 14 1.96 -8.76 6.25
C LEU A 14 3.45 -9.12 6.32
N ALA A 15 4.21 -8.52 7.23
CA ALA A 15 5.63 -8.82 7.42
C ALA A 15 5.87 -10.25 7.90
N GLY A 16 5.04 -10.76 8.80
CA GLY A 16 5.14 -12.14 9.28
C GLY A 16 4.87 -13.17 8.19
N ASN A 17 3.88 -12.92 7.33
CA ASN A 17 3.60 -13.78 6.18
C ASN A 17 4.69 -13.69 5.11
N LEU A 18 5.24 -12.49 4.85
CA LEU A 18 6.41 -12.34 3.99
C LEU A 18 7.61 -13.12 4.53
N GLY A 19 7.86 -13.10 5.83
CA GLY A 19 8.92 -13.92 6.46
C GLY A 19 8.75 -15.41 6.20
N LYS A 20 7.52 -15.95 6.27
CA LYS A 20 7.22 -17.34 5.91
C LYS A 20 7.53 -17.65 4.45
N VAL A 21 7.21 -16.72 3.54
CA VAL A 21 7.53 -16.84 2.11
C VAL A 21 9.03 -16.87 1.90
N VAL A 22 9.80 -15.98 2.55
CA VAL A 22 11.27 -15.98 2.48
C VAL A 22 11.84 -17.30 2.97
N ALA A 23 11.40 -17.80 4.13
CA ALA A 23 11.86 -19.08 4.66
C ALA A 23 11.55 -20.25 3.71
N HIS A 24 10.37 -20.27 3.11
CA HIS A 24 9.94 -21.33 2.19
C HIS A 24 10.68 -21.29 0.86
N GLN A 25 10.90 -20.10 0.29
CA GLN A 25 11.48 -19.94 -1.05
C GLN A 25 13.02 -19.95 -1.03
N GLU A 26 13.64 -19.39 0.00
CA GLU A 26 15.09 -19.14 0.07
C GLU A 26 15.77 -19.87 1.26
N GLY A 27 14.98 -20.48 2.14
CA GLY A 27 15.46 -21.21 3.31
C GLY A 27 15.56 -20.38 4.58
N GLU A 28 15.68 -21.10 5.72
CA GLU A 28 15.71 -20.50 7.07
C GLU A 28 16.96 -19.62 7.29
N ALA A 29 18.09 -19.94 6.64
CA ALA A 29 19.30 -19.11 6.72
C ALA A 29 19.07 -17.72 6.11
N ALA A 30 18.38 -17.64 4.98
CA ALA A 30 18.04 -16.36 4.35
C ALA A 30 17.11 -15.53 5.25
N LEU A 31 16.08 -16.16 5.85
CA LEU A 31 15.23 -15.49 6.83
C LEU A 31 16.02 -14.98 8.03
N ALA A 32 16.97 -15.78 8.55
CA ALA A 32 17.82 -15.36 9.67
C ALA A 32 18.68 -14.13 9.34
N HIS A 33 19.21 -14.03 8.12
CA HIS A 33 19.94 -12.84 7.65
C HIS A 33 19.01 -11.61 7.59
N VAL A 34 17.79 -11.76 7.04
CA VAL A 34 16.79 -10.67 6.98
C VAL A 34 16.41 -10.18 8.37
N GLU A 35 16.14 -11.10 9.32
CA GLU A 35 15.74 -10.73 10.68
C GLU A 35 16.90 -10.09 11.45
N THR A 36 18.14 -10.55 11.22
CA THR A 36 19.33 -9.96 11.83
C THR A 36 19.53 -8.54 11.33
N ALA A 37 19.49 -8.31 10.00
CA ALA A 37 19.60 -6.98 9.41
C ALA A 37 18.49 -6.04 9.91
N ARG A 38 17.24 -6.54 9.97
CA ARG A 38 16.09 -5.77 10.48
C ARG A 38 16.26 -5.37 11.92
N ARG A 39 16.75 -6.27 12.78
CA ARG A 39 17.02 -6.01 14.20
C ARG A 39 18.11 -4.95 14.37
N LEU A 40 19.24 -5.11 13.70
CA LEU A 40 20.37 -4.17 13.77
C LEU A 40 19.96 -2.76 13.31
N ALA A 41 19.25 -2.65 12.18
CA ALA A 41 18.76 -1.38 11.66
C ALA A 41 17.75 -0.70 12.60
N ARG A 42 16.85 -1.48 13.21
CA ARG A 42 15.90 -0.97 14.20
C ARG A 42 16.58 -0.49 15.46
N ASP A 43 17.54 -1.28 15.99
CA ASP A 43 18.27 -0.96 17.21
C ASP A 43 19.13 0.29 17.02
N PHE A 44 19.79 0.45 15.86
CA PHE A 44 20.46 1.69 15.48
C PHE A 44 19.50 2.89 15.48
N ARG A 45 18.35 2.77 14.85
CA ARG A 45 17.36 3.86 14.79
C ARG A 45 16.84 4.26 16.17
N LYS A 46 16.69 3.29 17.07
CA LYS A 46 16.19 3.55 18.43
C LYS A 46 17.25 4.17 19.35
N ASN A 47 18.49 3.69 19.28
CA ASN A 47 19.53 3.99 20.27
C ASN A 47 20.62 4.91 19.71
N GLY A 48 20.76 5.03 18.38
CA GLY A 48 21.81 5.84 17.74
C GLY A 48 23.22 5.24 17.86
N GLU A 49 23.35 3.94 18.21
CA GLU A 49 24.64 3.27 18.45
C GLU A 49 25.35 2.97 17.12
N PRO A 50 26.50 3.63 16.77
CA PRO A 50 27.22 3.39 15.51
C PRO A 50 27.65 1.94 15.33
N ALA A 51 27.96 1.23 16.42
CA ALA A 51 28.32 -0.19 16.39
C ALA A 51 27.30 -1.08 15.67
N ARG A 52 26.01 -0.73 15.72
CA ARG A 52 24.95 -1.47 15.02
C ARG A 52 25.04 -1.34 13.49
N LEU A 53 25.49 -0.18 12.98
CA LEU A 53 25.76 0.00 11.55
C LEU A 53 27.00 -0.78 11.12
N GLU A 54 28.04 -0.83 11.97
CA GLU A 54 29.23 -1.63 11.71
C GLU A 54 28.90 -3.13 11.65
N GLU A 55 28.11 -3.63 12.61
CA GLU A 55 27.61 -5.02 12.60
C GLU A 55 26.78 -5.32 11.34
N LEU A 56 25.94 -4.37 10.91
CA LEU A 56 25.15 -4.51 9.68
C LEU A 56 26.04 -4.54 8.44
N ALA A 57 27.07 -3.68 8.38
CA ALA A 57 28.04 -3.68 7.31
C ALA A 57 28.86 -4.99 7.27
N GLN A 58 29.26 -5.53 8.42
CA GLN A 58 29.93 -6.82 8.52
C GLN A 58 29.03 -7.98 8.06
N LEU A 59 27.76 -7.98 8.46
CA LEU A 59 26.80 -8.96 7.97
C LEU A 59 26.73 -8.91 6.44
N ALA A 60 26.56 -7.73 5.85
CA ALA A 60 26.49 -7.56 4.39
C ALA A 60 27.80 -7.99 3.70
N ALA A 61 28.95 -7.67 4.26
CA ALA A 61 30.25 -8.06 3.71
C ALA A 61 30.50 -9.58 3.78
N GLY A 62 29.86 -10.28 4.70
CA GLY A 62 29.96 -11.74 4.82
C GLY A 62 29.05 -12.52 3.89
N LEU A 63 28.07 -11.86 3.24
CA LEU A 63 27.12 -12.51 2.35
C LEU A 63 27.63 -12.55 0.91
N SER A 64 27.30 -13.62 0.19
CA SER A 64 27.48 -13.70 -1.26
C SER A 64 26.55 -12.72 -1.98
N VAL A 65 26.85 -12.43 -3.27
CA VAL A 65 26.00 -11.58 -4.11
C VAL A 65 24.56 -12.11 -4.20
N ALA A 66 24.40 -13.43 -4.27
CA ALA A 66 23.07 -14.04 -4.32
C ALA A 66 22.28 -13.82 -3.01
N GLU A 67 22.92 -14.01 -1.85
CA GLU A 67 22.30 -13.77 -0.55
C GLU A 67 21.98 -12.29 -0.31
N LEU A 68 22.87 -11.39 -0.76
CA LEU A 68 22.60 -9.94 -0.75
C LEU A 68 21.39 -9.58 -1.63
N ALA A 69 21.25 -10.19 -2.79
CA ALA A 69 20.11 -9.97 -3.68
C ALA A 69 18.79 -10.40 -3.00
N VAL A 70 18.78 -11.56 -2.31
CA VAL A 70 17.65 -12.03 -1.51
C VAL A 70 17.34 -11.06 -0.37
N LEU A 71 18.36 -10.60 0.35
CA LEU A 71 18.21 -9.64 1.44
C LEU A 71 17.57 -8.33 0.95
N ILE A 72 18.08 -7.77 -0.15
CA ILE A 72 17.54 -6.54 -0.75
C ILE A 72 16.10 -6.74 -1.21
N LYS A 73 15.80 -7.87 -1.87
CA LYS A 73 14.46 -8.22 -2.32
C LYS A 73 13.48 -8.32 -1.14
N ALA A 74 13.87 -8.97 -0.05
CA ALA A 74 13.06 -9.09 1.15
C ALA A 74 12.70 -7.72 1.75
N PHE A 75 13.69 -6.80 1.85
CA PHE A 75 13.41 -5.44 2.32
C PHE A 75 12.58 -4.62 1.35
N THR A 76 12.77 -4.78 0.04
CA THR A 76 11.94 -4.12 -0.98
C THR A 76 10.47 -4.50 -0.79
N HIS A 77 10.18 -5.78 -0.67
CA HIS A 77 8.82 -6.27 -0.41
C HIS A 77 8.31 -5.86 0.97
N TYR A 78 9.15 -5.92 2.01
CA TYR A 78 8.78 -5.44 3.35
C TYR A 78 8.31 -3.99 3.34
N PHE A 79 9.06 -3.08 2.69
CA PHE A 79 8.64 -1.67 2.58
C PHE A 79 7.40 -1.51 1.71
N GLY A 80 7.26 -2.34 0.66
CA GLY A 80 6.03 -2.41 -0.13
C GLY A 80 4.80 -2.76 0.73
N MET A 81 4.93 -3.77 1.60
CA MET A 81 3.88 -4.18 2.53
C MET A 81 3.59 -3.13 3.60
N ALA A 82 4.62 -2.47 4.12
CA ALA A 82 4.44 -1.37 5.08
C ALA A 82 3.68 -0.19 4.45
N ASN A 83 4.03 0.19 3.22
CA ASN A 83 3.32 1.23 2.48
C ASN A 83 1.87 0.84 2.14
N LEU A 84 1.61 -0.44 1.86
CA LEU A 84 0.26 -0.96 1.64
C LEU A 84 -0.57 -0.85 2.93
N ALA A 85 -0.01 -1.28 4.06
CA ALA A 85 -0.66 -1.17 5.37
C ALA A 85 -0.99 0.28 5.73
N ASP A 86 -0.06 1.20 5.48
CA ASP A 86 -0.24 2.63 5.75
C ASP A 86 -1.36 3.23 4.88
N LYS A 87 -1.42 2.88 3.60
CA LYS A 87 -2.50 3.31 2.68
C LYS A 87 -3.86 2.77 3.11
N LEU A 88 -3.95 1.49 3.47
CA LEU A 88 -5.20 0.90 3.97
C LEU A 88 -5.65 1.58 5.26
N HIS A 89 -4.70 1.83 6.16
CA HIS A 89 -4.98 2.53 7.41
C HIS A 89 -5.46 3.97 7.16
N ALA A 90 -4.78 4.73 6.30
CA ALA A 90 -5.19 6.07 5.94
C ALA A 90 -6.59 6.09 5.30
N HIS A 91 -6.91 5.10 4.45
CA HIS A 91 -8.24 4.96 3.86
C HIS A 91 -9.31 4.67 4.93
N SER A 92 -9.04 3.79 5.89
CA SER A 92 -9.98 3.46 6.98
C SER A 92 -10.25 4.65 7.92
N GLN A 93 -9.29 5.60 8.01
CA GLN A 93 -9.43 6.83 8.79
C GLN A 93 -10.07 7.98 8.00
N SER A 94 -10.34 7.80 6.69
CA SER A 94 -11.01 8.81 5.90
C SER A 94 -12.41 9.07 6.44
N ASP A 95 -12.67 10.30 6.90
CA ASP A 95 -13.99 10.68 7.38
C ASP A 95 -14.93 10.92 6.18
N PRO A 96 -15.93 10.04 5.96
CA PRO A 96 -16.89 10.23 4.89
C PRO A 96 -17.78 11.47 5.09
N GLY A 97 -17.71 12.08 6.28
CA GLY A 97 -18.48 13.27 6.65
C GLY A 97 -17.77 14.61 6.41
N VAL A 98 -16.50 14.63 5.99
CA VAL A 98 -15.73 15.88 5.83
C VAL A 98 -16.44 16.89 4.91
N LEU A 99 -16.98 16.46 3.78
CA LEU A 99 -17.71 17.34 2.90
C LEU A 99 -18.97 17.89 3.56
N ARG A 100 -19.73 17.05 4.23
CA ARG A 100 -20.95 17.46 4.96
C ARG A 100 -20.63 18.48 6.05
N GLN A 101 -19.58 18.24 6.85
CA GLN A 101 -19.13 19.18 7.89
C GLN A 101 -18.70 20.51 7.30
N SER A 102 -17.97 20.47 6.17
CA SER A 102 -17.57 21.69 5.43
C SER A 102 -18.77 22.46 4.93
N LEU A 103 -19.76 21.80 4.32
CA LEU A 103 -21.00 22.42 3.85
C LEU A 103 -21.82 23.02 5.01
N GLN A 104 -21.93 22.32 6.15
CA GLN A 104 -22.58 22.85 7.35
C GLN A 104 -21.87 24.10 7.87
N SER A 105 -20.54 24.10 7.88
CA SER A 105 -19.75 25.26 8.29
C SER A 105 -19.96 26.45 7.34
N LEU A 106 -20.01 26.23 6.03
CA LEU A 106 -20.30 27.26 5.05
C LEU A 106 -21.71 27.85 5.23
N LYS A 107 -22.71 26.99 5.44
CA LYS A 107 -24.09 27.41 5.74
C LYS A 107 -24.17 28.24 7.03
N ALA A 108 -23.48 27.84 8.07
CA ALA A 108 -23.40 28.59 9.34
C ALA A 108 -22.76 29.99 9.16
N ARG A 109 -21.89 30.13 8.17
CA ARG A 109 -21.25 31.41 7.78
C ARG A 109 -22.07 32.24 6.80
N GLY A 110 -23.29 31.82 6.47
CA GLY A 110 -24.21 32.56 5.62
C GLY A 110 -24.02 32.34 4.10
N VAL A 111 -23.22 31.35 3.70
CA VAL A 111 -23.08 31.00 2.27
C VAL A 111 -24.39 30.39 1.78
N SER A 112 -24.95 30.95 0.72
CA SER A 112 -26.24 30.51 0.16
C SER A 112 -26.10 29.32 -0.79
N ALA A 113 -27.21 28.63 -1.06
CA ALA A 113 -27.25 27.56 -2.05
C ALA A 113 -26.94 28.08 -3.47
N SER A 114 -27.25 29.38 -3.78
CA SER A 114 -26.86 29.99 -5.03
C SER A 114 -25.35 30.20 -5.17
N ASP A 115 -24.68 30.62 -4.08
CA ASP A 115 -23.23 30.78 -4.08
C ASP A 115 -22.53 29.44 -4.31
N LEU A 116 -23.01 28.36 -3.63
CA LEU A 116 -22.50 27.01 -3.86
C LEU A 116 -22.74 26.52 -5.28
N ARG A 117 -23.89 26.84 -5.89
CA ARG A 117 -24.17 26.46 -7.26
C ARG A 117 -23.21 27.14 -8.25
N VAL A 118 -22.92 28.41 -8.06
CA VAL A 118 -21.93 29.15 -8.87
C VAL A 118 -20.55 28.52 -8.68
N PHE A 119 -20.13 28.34 -7.44
CA PHE A 119 -18.83 27.73 -7.10
C PHE A 119 -18.65 26.36 -7.76
N PHE A 120 -19.61 25.43 -7.59
CA PHE A 120 -19.51 24.11 -8.19
C PHE A 120 -19.67 24.11 -9.71
N GLY A 121 -20.35 25.12 -10.30
CA GLY A 121 -20.45 25.31 -11.74
C GLY A 121 -19.12 25.68 -12.38
N ASP A 122 -18.30 26.44 -11.66
CA ASP A 122 -16.98 26.90 -12.13
C ASP A 122 -15.83 25.98 -11.67
N LEU A 123 -16.12 25.02 -10.77
CA LEU A 123 -15.10 24.12 -10.24
C LEU A 123 -14.61 23.12 -11.28
N LEU A 124 -13.34 23.22 -11.64
CA LEU A 124 -12.64 22.24 -12.47
C LEU A 124 -11.51 21.58 -11.68
N ILE A 125 -11.61 20.28 -11.46
CA ILE A 125 -10.53 19.48 -10.92
C ILE A 125 -9.94 18.67 -12.07
N MET A 126 -8.70 18.98 -12.43
CA MET A 126 -7.99 18.33 -13.54
C MET A 126 -6.82 17.50 -13.00
N PRO A 127 -6.98 16.18 -12.82
CA PRO A 127 -5.87 15.30 -12.49
C PRO A 127 -4.87 15.27 -13.64
N VAL A 128 -3.59 15.47 -13.32
CA VAL A 128 -2.52 15.37 -14.31
C VAL A 128 -1.71 14.10 -14.05
N PHE A 129 -1.68 13.20 -15.03
CA PHE A 129 -0.84 12.02 -14.99
C PHE A 129 0.51 12.35 -15.59
N THR A 130 1.56 12.18 -14.81
CA THR A 130 2.94 12.30 -15.28
C THR A 130 3.55 10.92 -15.42
N ALA A 131 4.18 10.64 -16.56
CA ALA A 131 5.02 9.47 -16.71
C ALA A 131 6.24 9.64 -15.80
N HIS A 132 6.27 8.89 -14.67
CA HIS A 132 7.41 8.94 -13.76
C HIS A 132 8.44 7.90 -14.19
N PRO A 133 9.73 8.27 -14.40
CA PRO A 133 10.77 7.32 -14.81
C PRO A 133 10.98 6.17 -13.81
N THR A 134 10.58 6.38 -12.56
CA THR A 134 10.69 5.40 -11.47
C THR A 134 9.59 4.35 -11.47
N GLU A 135 8.53 4.50 -12.28
CA GLU A 135 7.46 3.52 -12.36
C GLU A 135 7.83 2.37 -13.29
N SER A 136 8.83 1.60 -12.84
CA SER A 136 9.38 0.45 -13.55
C SER A 136 8.60 -0.85 -13.32
N LYS A 137 7.62 -0.85 -12.40
CA LYS A 137 6.87 -2.05 -12.04
C LYS A 137 6.05 -2.60 -13.20
N ARG A 138 6.00 -3.93 -13.27
CA ARG A 138 5.20 -4.63 -14.28
C ARG A 138 3.71 -4.55 -13.92
N ARG A 139 2.84 -4.62 -14.93
CA ARG A 139 1.38 -4.68 -14.73
C ARG A 139 1.00 -5.84 -13.81
N THR A 140 1.60 -7.02 -13.97
CA THR A 140 1.39 -8.19 -13.11
C THR A 140 1.70 -7.90 -11.64
N THR A 141 2.75 -7.11 -11.35
CA THR A 141 3.07 -6.68 -9.98
C THR A 141 1.97 -5.78 -9.41
N HIS A 142 1.41 -4.87 -10.20
CA HIS A 142 0.28 -4.03 -9.77
C HIS A 142 -0.97 -4.84 -9.50
N GLU A 143 -1.30 -5.81 -10.36
CA GLU A 143 -2.43 -6.72 -10.17
C GLU A 143 -2.28 -7.56 -8.88
N ILE A 144 -1.08 -8.09 -8.61
CA ILE A 144 -0.78 -8.81 -7.35
C ILE A 144 -0.92 -7.88 -6.14
N LEU A 145 -0.37 -6.67 -6.21
CA LEU A 145 -0.49 -5.70 -5.11
C LEU A 145 -1.94 -5.26 -4.88
N HIS A 146 -2.75 -5.16 -5.94
CA HIS A 146 -4.19 -4.88 -5.81
C HIS A 146 -4.90 -6.01 -5.05
N ARG A 147 -4.70 -7.28 -5.43
CA ARG A 147 -5.27 -8.43 -4.72
C ARG A 147 -4.78 -8.52 -3.28
N LEU A 148 -3.48 -8.30 -3.03
CA LEU A 148 -2.93 -8.20 -1.66
C LEU A 148 -3.61 -7.10 -0.84
N THR A 149 -3.93 -5.97 -1.46
CA THR A 149 -4.64 -4.87 -0.81
C THR A 149 -6.05 -5.29 -0.40
N THR A 150 -6.77 -5.98 -1.27
CA THR A 150 -8.12 -6.51 -1.01
C THR A 150 -8.09 -7.51 0.14
N GLU A 151 -7.23 -8.53 0.07
CA GLU A 151 -7.13 -9.55 1.13
C GLU A 151 -6.70 -8.94 2.49
N ALA A 152 -5.78 -7.96 2.46
CA ALA A 152 -5.36 -7.27 3.67
C ALA A 152 -6.46 -6.36 4.26
N ALA A 153 -7.29 -5.74 3.42
CA ALA A 153 -8.44 -4.94 3.88
C ALA A 153 -9.48 -5.83 4.56
N GLU A 154 -9.78 -7.00 3.99
CA GLU A 154 -10.70 -7.97 4.56
C GLU A 154 -10.23 -8.55 5.91
N MET A 155 -8.93 -8.54 6.19
CA MET A 155 -8.39 -8.94 7.51
C MET A 155 -8.73 -7.95 8.63
N LEU A 156 -9.15 -6.74 8.30
CA LEU A 156 -9.58 -5.73 9.27
C LEU A 156 -11.06 -5.82 9.63
N GLU A 157 -11.82 -6.65 8.94
CA GLU A 157 -13.23 -6.86 9.24
C GLU A 157 -13.39 -7.59 10.57
N ASP A 158 -14.20 -7.03 11.46
CA ASP A 158 -14.59 -7.66 12.71
C ASP A 158 -15.64 -8.75 12.46
N ASP A 159 -15.67 -9.78 13.28
CA ASP A 159 -16.70 -10.83 13.29
C ASP A 159 -16.66 -11.83 12.12
N VAL A 160 -15.46 -12.23 11.70
CA VAL A 160 -15.28 -13.24 10.65
C VAL A 160 -15.10 -14.62 11.26
N ASP A 161 -15.78 -15.62 10.66
CA ASP A 161 -15.62 -17.02 10.98
C ASP A 161 -14.14 -17.46 10.90
N PRO A 162 -13.61 -18.25 11.87
CA PRO A 162 -12.23 -18.72 11.88
C PRO A 162 -11.79 -19.44 10.61
N GLU A 163 -12.68 -20.20 9.95
CA GLU A 163 -12.39 -20.88 8.70
C GLU A 163 -12.19 -19.87 7.55
N ALA A 164 -13.03 -18.85 7.49
CA ALA A 164 -12.90 -17.77 6.52
C ALA A 164 -11.62 -16.94 6.74
N GLN A 165 -11.22 -16.70 8.00
CA GLN A 165 -9.94 -16.03 8.33
C GLN A 165 -8.74 -16.85 7.85
N GLU A 166 -8.74 -18.16 8.04
CA GLU A 166 -7.65 -19.03 7.58
C GLU A 166 -7.57 -19.05 6.06
N LEU A 167 -8.71 -19.09 5.36
CA LEU A 167 -8.76 -19.02 3.91
C LEU A 167 -8.18 -17.68 3.38
N ARG A 168 -8.55 -16.56 4.00
CA ARG A 168 -7.98 -15.22 3.68
C ARG A 168 -6.46 -15.22 3.89
N ARG A 169 -5.99 -15.79 5.00
CA ARG A 169 -4.55 -15.91 5.27
C ARG A 169 -3.82 -16.73 4.21
N LEU A 170 -4.41 -17.81 3.74
CA LEU A 170 -3.85 -18.65 2.67
C LEU A 170 -3.79 -17.90 1.34
N ARG A 171 -4.85 -17.19 0.95
CA ARG A 171 -4.86 -16.34 -0.25
C ARG A 171 -3.79 -15.25 -0.19
N LEU A 172 -3.64 -14.59 0.95
CA LEU A 172 -2.58 -13.60 1.16
C LEU A 172 -1.18 -14.21 0.99
N LEU A 173 -0.96 -15.44 1.49
CA LEU A 173 0.31 -16.15 1.30
C LEU A 173 0.55 -16.49 -0.17
N GLU A 174 -0.46 -16.95 -0.90
CA GLU A 174 -0.37 -17.23 -2.33
C GLU A 174 0.04 -15.99 -3.13
N GLU A 175 -0.59 -14.85 -2.88
CA GLU A 175 -0.24 -13.58 -3.54
C GLU A 175 1.17 -13.10 -3.17
N LEU A 176 1.61 -13.31 -1.92
CA LEU A 176 2.99 -13.00 -1.51
C LEU A 176 4.02 -13.92 -2.18
N VAL A 177 3.69 -15.20 -2.39
CA VAL A 177 4.54 -16.12 -3.16
C VAL A 177 4.63 -15.68 -4.62
N LEU A 178 3.50 -15.32 -5.24
CA LEU A 178 3.48 -14.79 -6.60
C LEU A 178 4.30 -13.50 -6.73
N LEU A 179 4.17 -12.60 -5.76
CA LEU A 179 4.97 -11.39 -5.69
C LEU A 179 6.46 -11.70 -5.56
N TRP A 180 6.82 -12.64 -4.69
CA TRP A 180 8.20 -13.07 -4.49
C TRP A 180 8.81 -13.68 -5.75
N GLN A 181 8.06 -14.48 -6.49
CA GLN A 181 8.52 -15.13 -7.73
C GLN A 181 8.49 -14.20 -8.95
N SER A 182 7.89 -13.01 -8.82
CA SER A 182 7.79 -12.05 -9.92
C SER A 182 9.03 -11.17 -10.01
N ASP A 183 9.43 -10.86 -11.24
CA ASP A 183 10.40 -9.78 -11.52
C ASP A 183 9.70 -8.43 -11.38
N GLU A 184 10.03 -7.63 -10.37
CA GLU A 184 9.43 -6.32 -10.18
C GLU A 184 9.79 -5.32 -11.28
N VAL A 185 11.02 -5.39 -11.77
CA VAL A 185 11.58 -4.39 -12.69
C VAL A 185 11.56 -4.91 -14.13
N ARG A 186 11.11 -4.04 -15.04
CA ARG A 186 11.19 -4.32 -16.48
C ARG A 186 12.63 -4.19 -16.96
N ARG A 187 13.06 -5.12 -17.79
CA ARG A 187 14.36 -5.04 -18.48
C ARG A 187 14.29 -4.20 -19.75
N ASP A 188 13.12 -4.14 -20.39
CA ASP A 188 12.90 -3.46 -21.65
C ASP A 188 12.34 -2.04 -21.44
N ARG A 189 12.78 -1.10 -22.29
CA ARG A 189 12.22 0.25 -22.33
C ARG A 189 10.76 0.20 -22.81
N PRO A 190 9.81 0.84 -22.12
CA PRO A 190 8.43 0.86 -22.56
C PRO A 190 8.29 1.63 -23.87
N THR A 191 7.43 1.15 -24.75
CA THR A 191 6.99 1.90 -25.95
C THR A 191 5.89 2.87 -25.57
N VAL A 192 5.64 3.90 -26.39
CA VAL A 192 4.53 4.85 -26.20
C VAL A 192 3.19 4.13 -26.04
N LEU A 193 2.95 3.08 -26.84
CA LEU A 193 1.72 2.29 -26.74
C LEU A 193 1.63 1.53 -25.40
N THR A 194 2.76 1.05 -24.89
CA THR A 194 2.82 0.37 -23.57
C THR A 194 2.51 1.37 -22.44
N GLU A 195 3.01 2.60 -22.54
CA GLU A 195 2.72 3.66 -21.56
C GLU A 195 1.25 4.08 -21.61
N ALA A 196 0.69 4.26 -22.82
CA ALA A 196 -0.73 4.58 -23.00
C ALA A 196 -1.63 3.49 -22.37
N ARG A 197 -1.36 2.20 -22.63
CA ARG A 197 -2.10 1.09 -22.03
C ARG A 197 -1.98 1.02 -20.51
N ARG A 198 -0.82 1.41 -19.95
CA ARG A 198 -0.62 1.49 -18.51
C ARG A 198 -1.48 2.61 -17.90
N ASN A 199 -1.50 3.78 -18.52
CA ASN A 199 -2.32 4.88 -18.05
C ASN A 199 -3.81 4.51 -18.10
N LEU A 200 -4.27 3.84 -19.17
CA LEU A 200 -5.64 3.33 -19.26
C LEU A 200 -5.97 2.35 -18.13
N PHE A 201 -5.04 1.49 -17.74
CA PHE A 201 -5.22 0.59 -16.60
C PHE A 201 -5.53 1.36 -15.30
N TYR A 202 -4.82 2.45 -15.00
CA TYR A 202 -5.14 3.27 -13.83
C TYR A 202 -6.51 3.97 -13.92
N PHE A 203 -6.94 4.33 -15.13
CA PHE A 203 -8.30 4.86 -15.33
C PHE A 203 -9.36 3.80 -15.04
N GLU A 204 -9.16 2.57 -15.51
CA GLU A 204 -10.10 1.47 -15.32
C GLU A 204 -10.15 1.02 -13.85
N GLU A 205 -9.00 0.76 -13.23
CA GLU A 205 -8.91 0.15 -11.89
C GLU A 205 -9.10 1.14 -10.73
N SER A 206 -9.05 2.44 -10.96
CA SER A 206 -9.19 3.40 -9.86
C SER A 206 -10.13 4.56 -10.17
N LEU A 207 -9.85 5.38 -11.16
CA LEU A 207 -10.66 6.58 -11.44
C LEU A 207 -12.06 6.24 -11.95
N GLY A 208 -12.20 5.15 -12.70
CA GLY A 208 -13.49 4.67 -13.23
C GLY A 208 -14.50 4.40 -12.12
N GLU A 209 -14.06 3.97 -10.95
CA GLU A 209 -14.89 3.73 -9.77
C GLU A 209 -14.90 4.90 -8.78
N ALA A 210 -13.74 5.52 -8.54
CA ALA A 210 -13.59 6.58 -7.54
C ALA A 210 -14.37 7.84 -7.90
N VAL A 211 -14.37 8.27 -9.17
CA VAL A 211 -15.07 9.49 -9.60
C VAL A 211 -16.59 9.36 -9.43
N PRO A 212 -17.27 8.32 -9.95
CA PRO A 212 -18.69 8.13 -9.68
C PRO A 212 -19.03 7.98 -8.18
N ALA A 213 -18.18 7.35 -7.40
CA ALA A 213 -18.37 7.22 -5.96
C ALA A 213 -18.31 8.58 -5.25
N LEU A 214 -17.35 9.43 -5.63
CA LEU A 214 -17.23 10.81 -5.16
C LEU A 214 -18.46 11.63 -5.49
N TYR A 215 -18.96 11.57 -6.74
CA TYR A 215 -20.17 12.27 -7.14
C TYR A 215 -21.40 11.82 -6.33
N ARG A 216 -21.57 10.53 -6.10
CA ARG A 216 -22.66 10.01 -5.28
C ARG A 216 -22.55 10.51 -3.83
N ALA A 217 -21.34 10.55 -3.26
CA ALA A 217 -21.10 11.07 -1.92
C ALA A 217 -21.46 12.57 -1.84
N TRP A 218 -21.02 13.36 -2.80
CA TRP A 218 -21.35 14.78 -2.88
C TRP A 218 -22.85 15.04 -3.00
N GLN A 219 -23.54 14.28 -3.86
CA GLN A 219 -25.00 14.41 -3.98
C GLN A 219 -25.74 14.11 -2.66
N ARG A 220 -25.31 13.10 -1.92
CA ARG A 220 -25.89 12.78 -0.60
C ARG A 220 -25.67 13.93 0.38
N ASP A 221 -24.48 14.46 0.46
CA ASP A 221 -24.10 15.48 1.43
C ASP A 221 -24.71 16.83 1.11
N LEU A 222 -24.79 17.21 -0.16
CA LEU A 222 -25.50 18.42 -0.60
C LEU A 222 -27.00 18.36 -0.33
N LYS A 223 -27.64 17.17 -0.40
CA LYS A 223 -29.07 17.01 -0.06
C LYS A 223 -29.33 17.01 1.44
N ALA A 224 -28.33 16.71 2.26
CA ALA A 224 -28.45 16.61 3.71
C ALA A 224 -28.20 17.94 4.45
N VAL A 225 -27.74 18.98 3.76
CA VAL A 225 -27.43 20.31 4.31
C VAL A 225 -28.37 21.37 3.77
#